data_675fda24a30d7d203c0d78753bd2de5a
#
_entry.id   675fda24a30d7d203c0d78753bd2de5a
#
_cell.length_a   1.000
_cell.length_b   1.000
_cell.length_c   1.000
_cell.angle_alpha   90.00
_cell.angle_beta   90.00
_cell.angle_gamma   90.00
#
_symmetry.space_group_name_H-M   'P 1'
#
loop_
_entity.id
_entity.type
_entity.pdbx_description
1 polymer ?
#
loop_
_entity_poly.entity_id
_entity_poly.type
_entity_poly.pdbx_seq_one_letter_code
_entity_poly.pdbx_strand_id
1 'polypeptide(L)'
;KKLMTQLQKKCKIQESVITRVDGLSTEKIRDNKINIGDVNNPDYQYDLISEYLKNNYLVDDDTMIKIKDVLKDLNSVIPEADIQRNVHWKLKRFEFSNLFSYGEDNVVDFTKLNGMIGLFAPNASGKSALLDALCFNLFDISSRAYKADNIINKAKNNLHCKVNFEIDGIDYYIEKKGKKNLRTGHVKVDIDFWTIDDTGEEISLNGDQRRTTQNNIKKVIGNYDDFILTSMSSQNNSTVFIDKTQKERKELLSQFMGLKIFDTLYQQASDDIKEVNTLLNDFKKADYDKELADIT
;
A
#
# COMPACT_ATOMS: atom_id res chain seq x y z
N LYS A 1 6.21 15.98 -34.45
CA LYS A 1 5.60 17.32 -34.58
C LYS A 1 4.32 17.31 -35.42
N LYS A 2 4.28 16.79 -36.67
CA LYS A 2 3.08 16.78 -37.55
C LYS A 2 1.85 16.09 -36.90
N LEU A 3 2.04 14.94 -36.21
CA LEU A 3 0.96 14.21 -35.55
C LEU A 3 0.36 15.01 -34.39
N MET A 4 1.19 15.65 -33.58
CA MET A 4 0.77 16.50 -32.44
C MET A 4 -0.05 17.72 -32.95
N THR A 5 0.39 18.35 -34.00
CA THR A 5 -0.35 19.47 -34.60
C THR A 5 -1.73 19.05 -35.17
N GLN A 6 -1.86 17.82 -35.67
CA GLN A 6 -3.14 17.25 -36.10
C GLN A 6 -4.05 16.89 -34.91
N LEU A 7 -3.50 16.34 -33.83
CA LEU A 7 -4.23 16.02 -32.61
C LEU A 7 -4.70 17.29 -31.87
N GLN A 8 -3.86 18.32 -31.80
CA GLN A 8 -4.22 19.62 -31.23
C GLN A 8 -5.35 20.33 -31.98
N LYS A 9 -5.46 20.11 -33.30
CA LYS A 9 -6.59 20.65 -34.07
C LYS A 9 -7.92 19.94 -33.84
N LYS A 10 -7.88 18.65 -33.42
CA LYS A 10 -9.10 17.83 -33.18
C LYS A 10 -9.51 17.72 -31.74
N CYS A 11 -8.56 17.87 -30.82
CA CYS A 11 -8.79 17.76 -29.41
C CYS A 11 -8.15 18.94 -28.68
N LYS A 12 -8.81 19.52 -27.67
CA LYS A 12 -8.20 20.52 -26.77
C LYS A 12 -7.18 19.80 -25.87
N ILE A 13 -5.95 19.63 -26.35
CA ILE A 13 -4.85 19.11 -25.56
C ILE A 13 -4.19 20.30 -24.87
N GLN A 14 -4.30 20.39 -23.55
CA GLN A 14 -3.70 21.47 -22.76
C GLN A 14 -2.22 21.25 -22.52
N GLU A 15 -1.77 19.99 -22.41
CA GLU A 15 -0.37 19.65 -22.18
C GLU A 15 -0.04 18.29 -22.83
N SER A 16 1.15 18.16 -23.38
CA SER A 16 1.65 16.90 -23.92
C SER A 16 3.10 16.70 -23.50
N VAL A 17 3.38 15.61 -22.82
CA VAL A 17 4.73 15.18 -22.47
C VAL A 17 5.13 14.07 -23.45
N ILE A 18 6.17 14.32 -24.26
CA ILE A 18 6.78 13.30 -25.12
C ILE A 18 8.00 12.76 -24.38
N THR A 19 7.90 11.57 -23.83
CA THR A 19 9.05 10.86 -23.26
C THR A 19 9.69 10.02 -24.37
N ARG A 20 10.94 10.30 -24.73
CA ARG A 20 11.74 9.37 -25.52
C ARG A 20 12.16 8.23 -24.60
N VAL A 21 11.71 7.05 -24.91
CA VAL A 21 12.26 5.82 -24.35
C VAL A 21 13.45 5.46 -25.22
N ASP A 22 14.64 5.94 -24.86
CA ASP A 22 15.86 5.56 -25.56
C ASP A 22 16.19 4.11 -25.22
N GLY A 23 16.00 3.24 -26.22
CA GLY A 23 16.85 2.07 -26.42
C GLY A 23 16.83 0.92 -25.44
N LEU A 24 15.79 0.74 -24.64
CA LEU A 24 15.55 -0.59 -24.05
C LEU A 24 14.89 -1.46 -25.13
N SER A 25 15.68 -2.34 -25.73
CA SER A 25 15.16 -3.32 -26.66
C SER A 25 14.01 -4.08 -26.02
N THR A 26 12.82 -3.89 -26.53
CA THR A 26 11.58 -4.56 -26.12
C THR A 26 11.66 -6.10 -26.16
N GLU A 27 12.69 -6.66 -26.74
CA GLU A 27 12.95 -8.11 -26.82
C GLU A 27 13.48 -8.69 -25.49
N LYS A 28 14.27 -7.94 -24.69
CA LYS A 28 14.78 -8.43 -23.39
C LYS A 28 13.74 -8.42 -22.25
N ILE A 29 12.65 -7.66 -22.41
CA ILE A 29 11.59 -7.58 -21.38
C ILE A 29 10.57 -8.71 -21.51
N ARG A 30 10.50 -9.38 -22.68
CA ARG A 30 9.47 -10.40 -22.95
C ARG A 30 9.76 -11.78 -22.34
N ASP A 31 10.99 -12.11 -21.99
CA ASP A 31 11.36 -13.46 -21.54
C ASP A 31 11.43 -13.62 -20.02
N ASN A 32 11.56 -12.55 -19.26
CA ASN A 32 11.48 -12.61 -17.80
C ASN A 32 10.05 -12.30 -17.34
N LYS A 33 9.23 -13.34 -17.20
CA LYS A 33 8.00 -13.28 -16.39
C LYS A 33 8.42 -13.08 -14.95
N ILE A 34 8.59 -11.82 -14.54
CA ILE A 34 8.74 -11.49 -13.12
C ILE A 34 7.42 -11.87 -12.46
N ASN A 35 7.40 -12.96 -11.73
CA ASN A 35 6.27 -13.32 -10.89
C ASN A 35 6.34 -12.41 -9.65
N ILE A 36 5.54 -11.34 -9.66
CA ILE A 36 5.54 -10.32 -8.60
C ILE A 36 5.23 -10.92 -7.22
N GLY A 37 4.56 -12.08 -7.18
CA GLY A 37 4.29 -12.82 -5.94
C GLY A 37 5.54 -13.33 -5.22
N ASP A 38 6.63 -13.57 -5.94
CA ASP A 38 7.85 -14.17 -5.39
C ASP A 38 8.89 -13.13 -4.94
N VAL A 39 8.62 -11.83 -5.13
CA VAL A 39 9.57 -10.75 -4.83
C VAL A 39 9.98 -10.68 -3.36
N ASN A 40 9.14 -11.16 -2.46
CA ASN A 40 9.40 -11.21 -1.02
C ASN A 40 10.17 -12.49 -0.59
N ASN A 41 10.36 -13.45 -1.50
CA ASN A 41 11.10 -14.66 -1.23
C ASN A 41 12.61 -14.38 -1.32
N PRO A 42 13.41 -14.60 -0.25
CA PRO A 42 14.86 -14.35 -0.25
C PRO A 42 15.62 -15.15 -1.32
N ASP A 43 15.19 -16.37 -1.63
CA ASP A 43 15.82 -17.17 -2.68
C ASP A 43 15.58 -16.56 -4.07
N TYR A 44 14.38 -16.06 -4.34
CA TYR A 44 14.07 -15.36 -5.60
C TYR A 44 14.84 -14.02 -5.71
N GLN A 45 14.96 -13.28 -4.60
CA GLN A 45 15.78 -12.06 -4.54
C GLN A 45 17.26 -12.38 -4.85
N TYR A 46 17.77 -13.48 -4.29
CA TYR A 46 19.12 -13.95 -4.56
C TYR A 46 19.33 -14.30 -6.04
N ASP A 47 18.37 -14.97 -6.66
CA ASP A 47 18.44 -15.33 -8.08
C ASP A 47 18.51 -14.09 -8.96
N LEU A 48 17.68 -13.05 -8.68
CA LEU A 48 17.74 -11.77 -9.40
C LEU A 48 19.09 -11.06 -9.24
N ILE A 49 19.62 -11.01 -8.01
CA ILE A 49 20.93 -10.40 -7.72
C ILE A 49 22.03 -11.19 -8.41
N SER A 50 21.98 -12.51 -8.34
CA SER A 50 22.95 -13.43 -8.96
C SER A 50 22.99 -13.24 -10.48
N GLU A 51 21.82 -13.18 -11.13
CA GLU A 51 21.73 -12.94 -12.57
C GLU A 51 22.32 -11.57 -12.95
N TYR A 52 21.97 -10.52 -12.20
CA TYR A 52 22.48 -9.17 -12.42
C TYR A 52 24.02 -9.12 -12.27
N LEU A 53 24.57 -9.73 -11.21
CA LEU A 53 25.99 -9.73 -10.93
C LEU A 53 26.77 -10.51 -12.00
N LYS A 54 26.31 -11.70 -12.37
CA LYS A 54 26.95 -12.52 -13.42
C LYS A 54 26.98 -11.81 -14.78
N ASN A 55 25.98 -11.00 -15.07
CA ASN A 55 25.89 -10.28 -16.34
C ASN A 55 26.76 -9.01 -16.38
N ASN A 56 27.09 -8.42 -15.23
CA ASN A 56 27.75 -7.12 -15.17
C ASN A 56 29.13 -7.13 -14.49
N TYR A 57 29.43 -8.18 -13.70
CA TYR A 57 30.64 -8.24 -12.88
C TYR A 57 31.25 -9.66 -12.92
N LEU A 58 32.55 -9.73 -12.69
CA LEU A 58 33.26 -10.99 -12.41
C LEU A 58 33.22 -11.21 -10.89
N VAL A 59 32.38 -12.11 -10.43
CA VAL A 59 32.19 -12.41 -9.01
C VAL A 59 32.58 -13.88 -8.78
N ASP A 60 33.39 -14.13 -7.76
CA ASP A 60 33.77 -15.47 -7.33
C ASP A 60 32.67 -16.16 -6.51
N ASP A 61 32.69 -17.47 -6.43
CA ASP A 61 31.69 -18.27 -5.75
C ASP A 61 31.64 -17.99 -4.25
N ASP A 62 32.76 -17.68 -3.60
CA ASP A 62 32.83 -17.33 -2.18
C ASP A 62 32.06 -16.02 -1.89
N THR A 63 32.18 -15.03 -2.77
CA THR A 63 31.42 -13.78 -2.68
C THR A 63 29.93 -14.02 -2.89
N MET A 64 29.54 -14.92 -3.79
CA MET A 64 28.15 -15.27 -4.01
C MET A 64 27.50 -15.94 -2.78
N ILE A 65 28.24 -16.78 -2.07
CA ILE A 65 27.78 -17.39 -0.81
C ILE A 65 27.57 -16.30 0.27
N LYS A 66 28.52 -15.38 0.43
CA LYS A 66 28.41 -14.26 1.38
C LYS A 66 27.22 -13.35 1.07
N ILE A 67 26.95 -13.08 -0.21
CA ILE A 67 25.77 -12.30 -0.63
C ILE A 67 24.47 -12.99 -0.19
N LYS A 68 24.39 -14.32 -0.30
CA LYS A 68 23.22 -15.08 0.13
C LYS A 68 23.01 -14.98 1.65
N ASP A 69 24.08 -15.08 2.43
CA ASP A 69 24.02 -14.95 3.90
C ASP A 69 23.60 -13.54 4.31
N VAL A 70 24.24 -12.51 3.76
CA VAL A 70 23.89 -11.11 4.01
C VAL A 70 22.42 -10.83 3.65
N LEU A 71 21.96 -11.33 2.50
CA LEU A 71 20.57 -11.14 2.07
C LEU A 71 19.58 -11.80 3.04
N LYS A 72 19.92 -12.97 3.57
CA LYS A 72 19.12 -13.67 4.58
C LYS A 72 19.07 -12.88 5.88
N ASP A 73 20.18 -12.34 6.34
CA ASP A 73 20.27 -11.53 7.55
C ASP A 73 19.46 -10.23 7.39
N LEU A 74 19.61 -9.54 6.25
CA LEU A 74 18.83 -8.33 5.95
C LEU A 74 17.33 -8.61 5.94
N ASN A 75 16.87 -9.71 5.33
CA ASN A 75 15.47 -10.08 5.34
C ASN A 75 14.93 -10.42 6.75
N SER A 76 15.79 -10.92 7.65
CA SER A 76 15.38 -11.23 9.03
C SER A 76 15.02 -10.00 9.86
N VAL A 77 15.57 -8.84 9.49
CA VAL A 77 15.35 -7.54 10.17
C VAL A 77 14.13 -6.81 9.62
N ILE A 78 13.66 -7.18 8.42
CA ILE A 78 12.49 -6.53 7.79
C ILE A 78 11.23 -6.99 8.51
N PRO A 79 10.41 -6.07 9.07
CA PRO A 79 9.15 -6.44 9.69
C PRO A 79 8.21 -7.11 8.67
N GLU A 80 7.61 -8.24 9.01
CA GLU A 80 6.60 -8.94 8.19
C GLU A 80 5.45 -8.03 7.70
N ALA A 81 5.22 -6.91 8.41
CA ALA A 81 4.16 -5.96 8.12
C ALA A 81 4.27 -5.24 6.77
N ASP A 82 5.48 -5.16 6.17
CA ASP A 82 5.68 -4.52 4.87
C ASP A 82 5.54 -5.51 3.69
N ILE A 83 5.35 -6.80 3.97
CA ILE A 83 5.49 -7.89 3.00
C ILE A 83 4.16 -8.29 2.33
N GLN A 84 3.01 -8.08 2.98
CA GLN A 84 1.73 -8.55 2.45
C GLN A 84 0.88 -7.43 1.82
N ARG A 85 1.00 -7.20 0.51
CA ARG A 85 0.15 -6.22 -0.20
C ARG A 85 -0.68 -6.75 -1.36
N ASN A 86 -0.53 -8.01 -1.75
CA ASN A 86 -1.35 -8.66 -2.78
C ASN A 86 -2.42 -9.58 -2.16
N VAL A 87 -3.08 -9.11 -1.10
CA VAL A 87 -4.15 -9.88 -0.47
C VAL A 87 -5.45 -9.68 -1.26
N HIS A 88 -5.95 -10.74 -1.85
CA HIS A 88 -7.27 -10.74 -2.46
C HIS A 88 -8.33 -10.93 -1.36
N TRP A 89 -9.02 -9.85 -1.01
CA TRP A 89 -10.13 -9.92 -0.10
C TRP A 89 -11.46 -9.63 -0.81
N LYS A 90 -12.51 -10.27 -0.35
CA LYS A 90 -13.85 -10.18 -0.92
C LYS A 90 -14.81 -9.60 0.10
N LEU A 91 -15.40 -8.45 -0.22
CA LEU A 91 -16.42 -7.83 0.60
C LEU A 91 -17.71 -8.67 0.58
N LYS A 92 -18.23 -9.02 1.76
CA LYS A 92 -19.45 -9.84 1.92
C LYS A 92 -20.64 -9.02 2.36
N ARG A 93 -20.48 -8.21 3.42
CA ARG A 93 -21.60 -7.49 4.02
C ARG A 93 -21.14 -6.20 4.68
N PHE A 94 -21.93 -5.14 4.53
CA PHE A 94 -21.72 -3.86 5.19
C PHE A 94 -23.02 -3.41 5.87
N GLU A 95 -22.98 -3.26 7.18
CA GLU A 95 -24.06 -2.77 8.01
C GLU A 95 -23.65 -1.42 8.60
N PHE A 96 -24.55 -0.44 8.59
CA PHE A 96 -24.23 0.85 9.14
C PHE A 96 -25.47 1.65 9.55
N SER A 97 -25.31 2.47 10.57
CA SER A 97 -26.34 3.33 11.13
C SER A 97 -25.76 4.69 11.46
N ASN A 98 -26.50 5.73 11.13
CA ASN A 98 -26.25 7.12 11.50
C ASN A 98 -24.89 7.68 11.00
N LEU A 99 -24.51 7.32 9.78
CA LEU A 99 -23.36 7.90 9.08
C LEU A 99 -23.82 8.86 7.99
N PHE A 100 -23.21 10.05 7.95
CA PHE A 100 -23.54 11.12 6.99
C PHE A 100 -25.05 11.45 6.97
N SER A 101 -25.72 11.26 5.82
CA SER A 101 -27.15 11.46 5.64
C SER A 101 -27.99 10.23 5.95
N TYR A 102 -27.37 9.08 6.21
CA TYR A 102 -28.07 7.83 6.48
C TYR A 102 -28.61 7.78 7.91
N GLY A 103 -29.76 7.16 8.06
CA GLY A 103 -30.37 6.84 9.34
C GLY A 103 -29.91 5.49 9.89
N GLU A 104 -30.82 4.81 10.57
CA GLU A 104 -30.58 3.52 11.24
C GLU A 104 -30.73 2.34 10.27
N ASP A 105 -30.11 1.22 10.60
CA ASP A 105 -30.31 -0.12 10.03
C ASP A 105 -30.14 -0.24 8.51
N ASN A 106 -29.09 0.39 7.97
CA ASN A 106 -28.74 0.20 6.56
C ASN A 106 -27.86 -1.03 6.39
N VAL A 107 -28.18 -1.85 5.38
CA VAL A 107 -27.46 -3.09 5.08
C VAL A 107 -27.22 -3.17 3.58
N VAL A 108 -25.97 -3.47 3.21
CA VAL A 108 -25.57 -3.83 1.85
C VAL A 108 -25.00 -5.25 1.89
N ASP A 109 -25.68 -6.18 1.23
CA ASP A 109 -25.25 -7.58 1.12
C ASP A 109 -24.61 -7.80 -0.26
N PHE A 110 -23.29 -7.78 -0.30
CA PHE A 110 -22.51 -7.94 -1.52
C PHE A 110 -22.53 -9.37 -2.07
N THR A 111 -22.88 -10.36 -1.24
CA THR A 111 -22.96 -11.76 -1.70
C THR A 111 -24.11 -11.97 -2.69
N LYS A 112 -25.13 -11.12 -2.63
CA LYS A 112 -26.27 -11.14 -3.55
C LYS A 112 -26.03 -10.32 -4.82
N LEU A 113 -24.92 -9.58 -4.89
CA LEU A 113 -24.61 -8.69 -5.98
C LEU A 113 -23.65 -9.39 -6.96
N ASN A 114 -24.09 -9.58 -8.20
CA ASN A 114 -23.27 -10.21 -9.25
C ASN A 114 -23.26 -9.33 -10.51
N GLY A 115 -22.09 -9.24 -11.13
CA GLY A 115 -21.91 -8.47 -12.38
C GLY A 115 -21.91 -6.95 -12.14
N MET A 116 -22.37 -6.21 -13.12
CA MET A 116 -22.42 -4.74 -13.08
C MET A 116 -23.73 -4.27 -12.40
N ILE A 117 -23.59 -3.47 -11.36
CA ILE A 117 -24.71 -2.99 -10.56
C ILE A 117 -24.78 -1.47 -10.64
N GLY A 118 -25.97 -0.94 -10.90
CA GLY A 118 -26.26 0.49 -10.92
C GLY A 118 -26.99 0.94 -9.65
N LEU A 119 -26.46 1.95 -8.96
CA LEU A 119 -27.16 2.63 -7.87
C LEU A 119 -27.78 3.93 -8.37
N PHE A 120 -29.10 3.94 -8.53
CA PHE A 120 -29.86 5.09 -9.05
C PHE A 120 -30.59 5.79 -7.91
N ALA A 121 -30.36 7.08 -7.75
CA ALA A 121 -31.06 7.92 -6.78
C ALA A 121 -30.85 9.40 -7.17
N PRO A 122 -31.71 10.30 -6.71
CA PRO A 122 -31.59 11.74 -6.94
C PRO A 122 -30.25 12.32 -6.48
N ASN A 123 -29.88 13.48 -6.98
CA ASN A 123 -28.67 14.18 -6.49
C ASN A 123 -28.82 14.49 -5.00
N ALA A 124 -27.73 14.50 -4.28
CA ALA A 124 -27.67 14.68 -2.82
C ALA A 124 -28.36 13.59 -1.96
N SER A 125 -28.82 12.48 -2.54
CA SER A 125 -29.43 11.37 -1.80
C SER A 125 -28.47 10.52 -0.97
N GLY A 126 -27.16 10.74 -1.08
CA GLY A 126 -26.16 9.99 -0.33
C GLY A 126 -25.42 8.87 -1.09
N LYS A 127 -25.61 8.73 -2.44
CA LYS A 127 -24.91 7.70 -3.24
C LYS A 127 -23.41 7.61 -2.96
N SER A 128 -22.71 8.74 -3.02
CA SER A 128 -21.26 8.78 -2.74
C SER A 128 -20.95 8.66 -1.25
N ALA A 129 -21.87 9.04 -0.37
CA ALA A 129 -21.69 8.90 1.08
C ALA A 129 -21.69 7.42 1.52
N LEU A 130 -22.28 6.51 0.74
CA LEU A 130 -22.21 5.06 0.98
C LEU A 130 -20.77 4.58 0.87
N LEU A 131 -20.04 4.98 -0.18
CA LEU A 131 -18.65 4.61 -0.36
C LEU A 131 -17.75 5.25 0.70
N ASP A 132 -18.01 6.50 1.07
CA ASP A 132 -17.31 7.17 2.17
C ASP A 132 -17.52 6.48 3.51
N ALA A 133 -18.75 5.99 3.79
CA ALA A 133 -19.05 5.21 4.99
C ALA A 133 -18.27 3.88 5.02
N LEU A 134 -18.17 3.20 3.88
CA LEU A 134 -17.36 1.98 3.74
C LEU A 134 -15.88 2.28 3.97
N CYS A 135 -15.33 3.32 3.34
CA CYS A 135 -13.94 3.73 3.53
C CYS A 135 -13.63 4.12 4.98
N PHE A 136 -14.56 4.79 5.64
CA PHE A 136 -14.42 5.09 7.07
C PHE A 136 -14.36 3.81 7.93
N ASN A 137 -15.19 2.81 7.63
CA ASN A 137 -15.13 1.55 8.35
C ASN A 137 -13.79 0.84 8.13
N LEU A 138 -13.34 0.68 6.89
CA LEU A 138 -12.13 -0.05 6.54
C LEU A 138 -10.85 0.69 6.96
N PHE A 139 -10.74 1.98 6.62
CA PHE A 139 -9.47 2.71 6.68
C PHE A 139 -9.44 3.86 7.69
N ASP A 140 -10.54 4.16 8.35
CA ASP A 140 -10.69 5.35 9.22
C ASP A 140 -10.55 6.69 8.45
N ILE A 141 -10.79 6.65 7.15
CA ILE A 141 -10.62 7.77 6.21
C ILE A 141 -11.92 7.94 5.41
N SER A 142 -12.28 9.19 5.14
CA SER A 142 -13.36 9.56 4.23
C SER A 142 -12.88 10.69 3.32
N SER A 143 -13.32 10.69 2.06
CA SER A 143 -13.00 11.76 1.12
C SER A 143 -13.60 13.11 1.51
N ARG A 144 -14.64 13.12 2.36
CA ARG A 144 -15.42 14.29 2.75
C ARG A 144 -15.16 14.80 4.16
N ALA A 145 -14.61 13.95 5.04
CA ALA A 145 -14.47 14.26 6.44
C ALA A 145 -13.24 13.60 7.06
N TYR A 146 -12.41 14.41 7.72
CA TYR A 146 -11.21 13.94 8.43
C TYR A 146 -11.46 13.58 9.90
N LYS A 147 -12.63 13.95 10.44
CA LYS A 147 -12.99 13.74 11.85
C LYS A 147 -14.32 13.00 11.97
N ALA A 148 -14.43 12.11 12.93
CA ALA A 148 -15.66 11.38 13.22
C ALA A 148 -16.85 12.30 13.53
N ASP A 149 -16.59 13.49 14.07
CA ASP A 149 -17.59 14.54 14.33
C ASP A 149 -18.35 14.98 13.08
N ASN A 150 -17.72 14.83 11.91
CA ASN A 150 -18.32 15.18 10.62
C ASN A 150 -18.85 13.97 9.86
N ILE A 151 -18.59 12.76 10.35
CA ILE A 151 -19.06 11.50 9.76
C ILE A 151 -20.40 11.09 10.36
N ILE A 152 -20.58 11.32 11.66
CA ILE A 152 -21.85 11.07 12.33
C ILE A 152 -22.99 11.89 11.72
N ASN A 153 -24.16 11.29 11.59
CA ASN A 153 -25.37 12.02 11.22
C ASN A 153 -25.62 13.13 12.23
N LYS A 154 -25.77 14.37 11.76
CA LYS A 154 -25.91 15.57 12.63
C LYS A 154 -27.12 15.51 13.55
N ALA A 155 -28.18 14.78 13.17
CA ALA A 155 -29.40 14.59 13.96
C ALA A 155 -29.31 13.47 14.99
N LYS A 156 -28.15 12.74 15.04
CA LYS A 156 -27.98 11.57 15.89
C LYS A 156 -26.77 11.72 16.83
N ASN A 157 -26.77 10.93 17.91
CA ASN A 157 -25.75 10.98 18.95
C ASN A 157 -24.86 9.73 18.98
N ASN A 158 -25.17 8.75 18.15
CA ASN A 158 -24.43 7.51 18.00
C ASN A 158 -24.25 7.18 16.53
N LEU A 159 -23.19 6.48 16.20
CA LEU A 159 -22.96 5.85 14.91
C LEU A 159 -22.54 4.38 15.12
N HIS A 160 -22.85 3.57 14.16
CA HIS A 160 -22.44 2.17 14.11
C HIS A 160 -22.12 1.78 12.68
N CYS A 161 -21.06 1.03 12.47
CA CYS A 161 -20.79 0.37 11.20
C CYS A 161 -20.00 -0.93 11.41
N LYS A 162 -20.38 -1.95 10.65
CA LYS A 162 -19.76 -3.28 10.66
C LYS A 162 -19.57 -3.78 9.24
N VAL A 163 -18.37 -4.23 8.94
CA VAL A 163 -18.01 -4.86 7.66
C VAL A 163 -17.61 -6.30 7.91
N ASN A 164 -18.12 -7.19 7.07
CA ASN A 164 -17.61 -8.55 6.91
C ASN A 164 -16.94 -8.70 5.54
N PHE A 165 -15.73 -9.25 5.52
CA PHE A 165 -14.99 -9.58 4.31
C PHE A 165 -14.24 -10.91 4.49
N GLU A 166 -13.92 -11.55 3.38
CA GLU A 166 -13.27 -12.86 3.33
C GLU A 166 -11.89 -12.75 2.70
N ILE A 167 -10.92 -13.43 3.30
CA ILE A 167 -9.58 -13.65 2.75
C ILE A 167 -9.29 -15.14 2.83
N ASP A 168 -8.97 -15.76 1.69
CA ASP A 168 -8.61 -17.19 1.60
C ASP A 168 -9.60 -18.14 2.29
N GLY A 169 -10.89 -17.80 2.23
CA GLY A 169 -11.98 -18.58 2.85
C GLY A 169 -12.23 -18.26 4.33
N ILE A 170 -11.45 -17.38 4.94
CA ILE A 170 -11.59 -16.97 6.35
C ILE A 170 -12.35 -15.65 6.43
N ASP A 171 -13.36 -15.58 7.30
CA ASP A 171 -14.17 -14.40 7.52
C ASP A 171 -13.53 -13.45 8.55
N TYR A 172 -13.43 -12.19 8.16
CA TYR A 172 -12.95 -11.09 9.00
C TYR A 172 -14.05 -10.06 9.22
N TYR A 173 -14.03 -9.44 10.39
CA TYR A 173 -15.03 -8.46 10.79
C TYR A 173 -14.36 -7.22 11.37
N ILE A 174 -14.81 -6.03 10.92
CA ILE A 174 -14.43 -4.74 11.49
C ILE A 174 -15.71 -4.06 11.96
N GLU A 175 -15.82 -3.74 13.23
CA GLU A 175 -16.94 -3.02 13.81
C GLU A 175 -16.45 -1.71 14.42
N LYS A 176 -17.17 -0.61 14.13
CA LYS A 176 -16.95 0.70 14.76
C LYS A 176 -18.22 1.19 15.41
N LYS A 177 -18.10 1.59 16.66
CA LYS A 177 -19.17 2.21 17.45
C LYS A 177 -18.73 3.59 17.89
N GLY A 178 -19.51 4.62 17.54
CA GLY A 178 -19.22 5.99 17.91
C GLY A 178 -20.31 6.58 18.78
N LYS A 179 -19.91 7.36 19.78
CA LYS A 179 -20.83 8.09 20.66
C LYS A 179 -20.42 9.54 20.77
N LYS A 180 -21.37 10.44 20.53
CA LYS A 180 -21.17 11.88 20.61
C LYS A 180 -21.29 12.34 22.05
N ASN A 181 -20.29 13.07 22.51
CA ASN A 181 -20.38 13.77 23.80
C ASN A 181 -21.25 15.02 23.61
N LEU A 182 -22.38 15.05 24.27
CA LEU A 182 -23.37 16.14 24.12
C LEU A 182 -22.85 17.50 24.61
N ARG A 183 -21.83 17.53 25.49
CA ARG A 183 -21.28 18.77 26.03
C ARG A 183 -20.20 19.36 25.11
N THR A 184 -19.35 18.51 24.52
CA THR A 184 -18.21 18.96 23.72
C THR A 184 -18.45 18.83 22.21
N GLY A 185 -19.47 18.08 21.81
CA GLY A 185 -19.75 17.77 20.41
C GLY A 185 -18.80 16.71 19.79
N HIS A 186 -17.76 16.30 20.50
CA HIS A 186 -16.79 15.31 19.99
C HIS A 186 -17.36 13.89 19.97
N VAL A 187 -17.06 13.15 18.93
CA VAL A 187 -17.42 11.75 18.76
C VAL A 187 -16.23 10.85 19.12
N LYS A 188 -16.40 10.05 20.20
CA LYS A 188 -15.47 8.96 20.49
C LYS A 188 -15.88 7.75 19.67
N VAL A 189 -14.94 7.16 18.97
CA VAL A 189 -15.16 5.94 18.17
C VAL A 189 -14.29 4.82 18.74
N ASP A 190 -14.93 3.74 19.12
CA ASP A 190 -14.29 2.49 19.49
C ASP A 190 -14.27 1.57 18.26
N ILE A 191 -13.26 0.69 18.16
CA ILE A 191 -13.04 -0.18 17.01
C ILE A 191 -12.75 -1.59 17.53
N ASP A 192 -13.42 -2.56 16.92
CA ASP A 192 -13.20 -3.99 17.14
C ASP A 192 -12.86 -4.66 15.80
N PHE A 193 -11.85 -5.51 15.81
CA PHE A 193 -11.38 -6.29 14.68
C PHE A 193 -11.18 -7.73 15.11
N TRP A 194 -11.82 -8.68 14.42
CA TRP A 194 -11.74 -10.09 14.75
C TRP A 194 -11.94 -10.96 13.51
N THR A 195 -11.60 -12.22 13.64
CA THR A 195 -11.88 -13.31 12.68
C THR A 195 -12.62 -14.43 13.36
N ILE A 196 -13.16 -15.35 12.56
CA ILE A 196 -13.80 -16.58 13.04
C ILE A 196 -12.93 -17.73 12.58
N ASP A 197 -12.53 -18.60 13.52
CA ASP A 197 -11.75 -19.80 13.22
C ASP A 197 -12.61 -20.95 12.66
N ASP A 198 -11.96 -22.04 12.30
CA ASP A 198 -12.64 -23.24 11.76
C ASP A 198 -13.60 -23.90 12.77
N THR A 199 -13.48 -23.56 14.06
CA THR A 199 -14.38 -24.07 15.13
C THR A 199 -15.59 -23.17 15.33
N GLY A 200 -15.61 -21.99 14.72
CA GLY A 200 -16.67 -20.98 14.86
C GLY A 200 -16.43 -20.02 16.06
N GLU A 201 -15.26 -20.06 16.68
CA GLU A 201 -14.90 -19.14 17.76
C GLU A 201 -14.34 -17.83 17.22
N GLU A 202 -14.70 -16.71 17.89
CA GLU A 202 -14.18 -15.38 17.57
C GLU A 202 -12.76 -15.20 18.12
N ILE A 203 -11.81 -14.94 17.22
CA ILE A 203 -10.43 -14.61 17.57
C ILE A 203 -10.24 -13.11 17.43
N SER A 204 -9.99 -12.42 18.53
CA SER A 204 -9.73 -10.98 18.54
C SER A 204 -8.36 -10.66 17.92
N LEU A 205 -8.35 -9.72 17.00
CA LEU A 205 -7.16 -9.15 16.34
C LEU A 205 -6.92 -7.70 16.80
N ASN A 206 -7.57 -7.28 17.88
CA ASN A 206 -7.40 -5.95 18.46
C ASN A 206 -5.98 -5.77 18.98
N GLY A 207 -5.47 -4.54 18.88
CA GLY A 207 -4.30 -4.10 19.61
C GLY A 207 -4.70 -3.41 20.93
N ASP A 208 -3.71 -3.08 21.76
CA ASP A 208 -3.91 -2.42 23.04
C ASP A 208 -4.56 -1.04 22.92
N GLN A 209 -4.44 -0.41 21.75
CA GLN A 209 -5.00 0.91 21.45
C GLN A 209 -5.69 0.90 20.09
N ARG A 210 -6.66 1.82 19.89
CA ARG A 210 -7.34 2.01 18.62
C ARG A 210 -6.36 2.13 17.43
N ARG A 211 -5.23 2.85 17.63
CA ARG A 211 -4.23 3.02 16.58
C ARG A 211 -3.57 1.69 16.20
N THR A 212 -3.29 0.85 17.18
CA THR A 212 -2.69 -0.48 16.96
C THR A 212 -3.68 -1.39 16.23
N THR A 213 -4.95 -1.41 16.65
CA THR A 213 -6.01 -2.13 15.93
C THR A 213 -6.13 -1.67 14.47
N GLN A 214 -6.10 -0.35 14.22
CA GLN A 214 -6.16 0.18 12.85
C GLN A 214 -4.93 -0.22 12.03
N ASN A 215 -3.75 -0.32 12.65
CA ASN A 215 -2.55 -0.85 11.98
C ASN A 215 -2.68 -2.34 11.67
N ASN A 216 -3.27 -3.13 12.56
CA ASN A 216 -3.55 -4.55 12.30
C ASN A 216 -4.50 -4.72 11.12
N ILE A 217 -5.54 -3.91 11.04
CA ILE A 217 -6.45 -3.88 9.87
C ILE A 217 -5.67 -3.55 8.59
N LYS A 218 -4.81 -2.53 8.62
CA LYS A 218 -3.99 -2.15 7.44
C LYS A 218 -3.04 -3.26 6.99
N LYS A 219 -2.53 -4.06 7.91
CA LYS A 219 -1.71 -5.24 7.57
C LYS A 219 -2.51 -6.26 6.77
N VAL A 220 -3.78 -6.41 7.07
CA VAL A 220 -4.66 -7.41 6.47
C VAL A 220 -5.25 -6.94 5.13
N ILE A 221 -5.78 -5.72 5.04
CA ILE A 221 -6.51 -5.23 3.85
C ILE A 221 -5.73 -4.21 3.00
N GLY A 222 -4.52 -3.80 3.44
CA GLY A 222 -3.71 -2.80 2.75
C GLY A 222 -4.06 -1.36 3.13
N ASN A 223 -3.57 -0.40 2.35
CA ASN A 223 -3.76 1.02 2.57
C ASN A 223 -4.95 1.58 1.80
N TYR A 224 -5.48 2.70 2.28
CA TYR A 224 -6.53 3.47 1.60
C TYR A 224 -6.12 3.90 0.18
N ASP A 225 -4.87 4.36 -0.01
CA ASP A 225 -4.38 4.80 -1.32
C ASP A 225 -4.36 3.66 -2.34
N ASP A 226 -3.94 2.45 -1.92
CA ASP A 226 -3.95 1.26 -2.77
C ASP A 226 -5.40 0.88 -3.16
N PHE A 227 -6.33 0.96 -2.19
CA PHE A 227 -7.75 0.69 -2.42
C PHE A 227 -8.40 1.66 -3.42
N ILE A 228 -8.12 2.95 -3.29
CA ILE A 228 -8.61 3.98 -4.23
C ILE A 228 -8.03 3.79 -5.64
N LEU A 229 -6.77 3.36 -5.74
CA LEU A 229 -6.13 3.16 -7.04
C LEU A 229 -6.60 1.90 -7.77
N THR A 230 -7.01 0.86 -7.04
CA THR A 230 -7.28 -0.46 -7.61
C THR A 230 -8.75 -0.84 -7.62
N SER A 231 -9.49 -0.48 -6.57
CA SER A 231 -10.82 -1.01 -6.29
C SER A 231 -11.91 0.04 -6.29
N MET A 232 -11.59 1.31 -6.10
CA MET A 232 -12.57 2.38 -6.03
C MET A 232 -12.17 3.57 -6.90
N SER A 233 -13.06 3.99 -7.79
CA SER A 233 -12.91 5.24 -8.56
C SER A 233 -13.98 6.24 -8.13
N SER A 234 -13.58 7.39 -7.61
CA SER A 234 -14.50 8.48 -7.30
C SER A 234 -14.55 9.51 -8.44
N GLN A 235 -15.60 10.29 -8.50
CA GLN A 235 -15.84 11.29 -9.55
C GLN A 235 -14.69 12.29 -9.72
N ASN A 236 -13.95 12.59 -8.65
CA ASN A 236 -12.85 13.57 -8.67
C ASN A 236 -11.47 12.92 -8.65
N ASN A 237 -11.36 11.60 -8.50
CA ASN A 237 -10.10 10.88 -8.30
C ASN A 237 -9.77 9.91 -9.45
N SER A 238 -10.54 9.88 -10.52
CA SER A 238 -10.28 8.99 -11.67
C SER A 238 -8.98 9.30 -12.39
N THR A 239 -8.43 10.50 -12.24
CA THR A 239 -7.19 10.97 -12.87
C THR A 239 -6.00 11.06 -11.90
N VAL A 240 -6.18 10.70 -10.61
CA VAL A 240 -5.13 10.87 -9.58
C VAL A 240 -3.79 10.28 -9.98
N PHE A 241 -3.79 9.10 -10.59
CA PHE A 241 -2.54 8.49 -11.06
C PHE A 241 -1.90 9.27 -12.21
N ILE A 242 -2.72 9.80 -13.13
CA ILE A 242 -2.26 10.56 -14.29
C ILE A 242 -1.71 11.93 -13.88
N ASP A 243 -2.36 12.57 -12.91
CA ASP A 243 -2.03 13.90 -12.42
C ASP A 243 -0.79 13.92 -11.52
N LYS A 244 -0.38 12.77 -10.99
CA LYS A 244 0.84 12.64 -10.17
C LYS A 244 2.12 12.85 -10.99
N THR A 245 3.15 13.37 -10.34
CA THR A 245 4.50 13.48 -10.91
C THR A 245 5.07 12.09 -11.24
N GLN A 246 6.06 12.02 -12.10
CA GLN A 246 6.71 10.75 -12.47
C GLN A 246 7.29 10.02 -11.23
N LYS A 247 7.83 10.77 -10.27
CA LYS A 247 8.37 10.22 -9.02
C LYS A 247 7.25 9.57 -8.19
N GLU A 248 6.15 10.29 -7.97
CA GLU A 248 5.02 9.77 -7.21
C GLU A 248 4.34 8.56 -7.88
N ARG A 249 4.24 8.56 -9.21
CA ARG A 249 3.74 7.38 -9.96
C ARG A 249 4.65 6.17 -9.78
N LYS A 250 5.98 6.38 -9.84
CA LYS A 250 6.96 5.31 -9.58
C LYS A 250 6.83 4.77 -8.16
N GLU A 251 6.73 5.65 -7.16
CA GLU A 251 6.52 5.27 -5.75
C GLU A 251 5.25 4.44 -5.56
N LEU A 252 4.12 4.88 -6.13
CA LEU A 252 2.86 4.16 -6.06
C LEU A 252 2.93 2.79 -6.72
N LEU A 253 3.52 2.69 -7.92
CA LEU A 253 3.69 1.41 -8.61
C LEU A 253 4.63 0.49 -7.83
N SER A 254 5.75 1.00 -7.32
CA SER A 254 6.67 0.24 -6.48
C SER A 254 5.98 -0.28 -5.22
N GLN A 255 5.14 0.54 -4.61
CA GLN A 255 4.35 0.18 -3.45
C GLN A 255 3.32 -0.91 -3.78
N PHE A 256 2.57 -0.74 -4.88
CA PHE A 256 1.58 -1.71 -5.35
C PHE A 256 2.20 -3.05 -5.74
N MET A 257 3.36 -3.02 -6.37
CA MET A 257 4.10 -4.22 -6.80
C MET A 257 4.92 -4.87 -5.67
N GLY A 258 4.89 -4.33 -4.45
CA GLY A 258 5.68 -4.84 -3.32
C GLY A 258 7.19 -4.58 -3.45
N LEU A 259 7.63 -3.75 -4.40
CA LEU A 259 9.04 -3.50 -4.68
C LEU A 259 9.74 -2.65 -3.60
N LYS A 260 9.01 -2.13 -2.65
CA LYS A 260 9.55 -1.31 -1.54
C LYS A 260 10.56 -2.08 -0.69
N ILE A 261 10.47 -3.42 -0.68
CA ILE A 261 11.44 -4.28 -0.01
C ILE A 261 12.88 -4.03 -0.52
N PHE A 262 13.06 -3.82 -1.81
CA PHE A 262 14.38 -3.53 -2.38
C PHE A 262 14.93 -2.18 -1.94
N ASP A 263 14.07 -1.17 -1.77
CA ASP A 263 14.48 0.14 -1.23
C ASP A 263 14.92 -0.01 0.24
N THR A 264 14.23 -0.83 1.03
CA THR A 264 14.59 -1.13 2.42
C THR A 264 15.90 -1.90 2.51
N LEU A 265 16.06 -2.96 1.72
CA LEU A 265 17.30 -3.73 1.62
C LEU A 265 18.49 -2.84 1.20
N TYR A 266 18.28 -1.96 0.21
CA TYR A 266 19.31 -1.03 -0.24
C TYR A 266 19.71 -0.04 0.86
N GLN A 267 18.77 0.53 1.60
CA GLN A 267 19.06 1.46 2.69
C GLN A 267 19.86 0.76 3.79
N GLN A 268 19.47 -0.43 4.19
CA GLN A 268 20.14 -1.19 5.22
C GLN A 268 21.57 -1.58 4.80
N ALA A 269 21.73 -2.14 3.61
CA ALA A 269 23.06 -2.44 3.07
C ALA A 269 23.93 -1.18 2.90
N SER A 270 23.32 -0.04 2.55
CA SER A 270 24.03 1.24 2.43
C SER A 270 24.49 1.77 3.79
N ASP A 271 23.70 1.57 4.85
CA ASP A 271 24.04 1.97 6.20
C ASP A 271 25.17 1.09 6.77
N ASP A 272 25.12 -0.21 6.57
CA ASP A 272 26.17 -1.16 6.99
C ASP A 272 27.52 -0.88 6.30
N ILE A 273 27.48 -0.47 5.03
CA ILE A 273 28.70 -0.18 4.25
C ILE A 273 29.35 1.16 4.61
N LYS A 274 28.64 2.08 5.28
CA LYS A 274 29.16 3.44 5.59
C LYS A 274 30.43 3.38 6.45
N GLU A 275 30.44 2.54 7.47
CA GLU A 275 31.60 2.38 8.36
C GLU A 275 32.80 1.85 7.58
N VAL A 276 32.58 0.81 6.78
CA VAL A 276 33.63 0.20 5.95
C VAL A 276 34.17 1.20 4.93
N ASN A 277 33.31 1.98 4.28
CA ASN A 277 33.71 3.01 3.33
C ASN A 277 34.50 4.14 4.00
N THR A 278 34.17 4.50 5.23
CA THR A 278 34.90 5.52 5.99
C THR A 278 36.32 5.02 6.28
N LEU A 279 36.46 3.81 6.81
CA LEU A 279 37.76 3.19 7.06
C LEU A 279 38.58 3.06 5.77
N LEU A 280 37.98 2.61 4.68
CA LEU A 280 38.64 2.45 3.40
C LEU A 280 39.12 3.77 2.80
N ASN A 281 38.38 4.84 3.00
CA ASN A 281 38.77 6.19 2.61
C ASN A 281 39.91 6.73 3.47
N ASP A 282 39.93 6.42 4.76
CA ASP A 282 41.01 6.80 5.65
C ASP A 282 42.29 6.04 5.30
N PHE A 283 42.19 4.74 5.02
CA PHE A 283 43.34 3.94 4.49
C PHE A 283 43.87 4.47 3.16
N LYS A 284 42.99 4.89 2.24
CA LYS A 284 43.40 5.46 0.95
C LYS A 284 44.06 6.83 1.06
N LYS A 285 43.77 7.57 2.12
CA LYS A 285 44.36 8.90 2.38
C LYS A 285 45.67 8.83 3.17
N ALA A 286 45.89 7.73 3.88
CA ALA A 286 47.12 7.49 4.62
C ALA A 286 48.27 7.22 3.64
N ASP A 287 49.35 8.02 3.73
CA ASP A 287 50.57 7.84 2.95
C ASP A 287 51.53 6.93 3.75
N TYR A 288 51.26 5.63 3.69
CA TYR A 288 52.02 4.63 4.45
C TYR A 288 53.51 4.52 4.00
N ASP A 289 53.82 4.88 2.76
CA ASP A 289 55.20 4.93 2.28
C ASP A 289 56.01 6.03 2.99
N LYS A 290 55.36 7.13 3.32
CA LYS A 290 55.95 8.23 4.08
C LYS A 290 56.09 7.88 5.55
N GLU A 291 55.09 7.26 6.16
CA GLU A 291 55.16 6.79 7.55
C GLU A 291 56.25 5.71 7.74
N LEU A 292 56.40 4.81 6.78
CA LEU A 292 57.48 3.81 6.78
C LEU A 292 58.89 4.43 6.63
N ALA A 293 58.99 5.51 5.82
CA ALA A 293 60.27 6.22 5.65
C ALA A 293 60.68 7.03 6.90
N ASP A 294 59.69 7.49 7.69
CA ASP A 294 59.94 8.21 8.95
C ASP A 294 60.33 7.30 10.13
N ILE A 295 60.12 6.00 10.01
CA ILE A 295 60.46 4.98 11.03
C ILE A 295 61.80 4.29 10.73
N THR A 296 62.32 4.37 9.53
CA THR A 296 63.63 3.82 9.12
C THR A 296 64.72 4.85 9.15
#